data_e191582ec582b76daca9e8ce3ffad1f4
#
_entry.id   e191582ec582b76daca9e8ce3ffad1f4
#
_cell.length_a   1.000
_cell.length_b   1.000
_cell.length_c   1.000
_cell.angle_alpha   90.00
_cell.angle_beta   90.00
_cell.angle_gamma   90.00
#
_symmetry.space_group_name_H-M   'P 1'
#
loop_
_entity.id
_entity.type
_entity.pdbx_description
1 polymer ?
#
loop_
_entity_poly.entity_id
_entity_poly.type
_entity_poly.pdbx_seq_one_letter_code
_entity_poly.pdbx_strand_id
1 'polypeptide(L)'
;MRHKISRVLTVMLPLLLVIFVLVLTGLPRNGNQASKLQFGISFPEKINQEALDGRMLLMISTDGTREPRYQISDGPDTQLIFGIDVDGLKPDDMAIIDSTVFGYPLKSIAEIPPGDYWVQALLHIYETFHRSDGHVVKLPMDRGEGQRWNRAPGNLYSTPKKVHVDPSKDGIIRITLDKKNPPIPPPRDTKYIKHVKIQSKLLTEFWGRPMHIGACVLLPEGFDEHPEARYPLVINHGHFPYTFSGFRETPPDPDLKPTYSSRFGIHGYNRIVQEHDYKFYKDWTGPDFPRVVIIKVQHANPFYDDSYAVNSENLGPYGDAITYELIPYVEKKFRCLGEGWARFLYGGSTGGWEALGVQVMYPDEYNGCYAACPDPIDFRAYTIVNIYEHENAYYLKSHFKRTPRPGHRNYLGEISSTLEDMNHRELVLGTKSRSGAQWDIWQAVYSPVGEDGYPKPIWDKMTGKIDHSVAEYWRENYDLSYILQRDWETLGPKLKGKIHIYCGDMDNYYLNNAVYLIEEFLESTNNPYYDGEVDYGDRAEHCWNGDHCQPNAISRLRYHQMFIPRIVERIEKTAPPGADLTSWRYKK
;
A
#
# COMPACT_ATOMS: atom_id res chain seq x y z
N MET A 1 -80.20 11.92 -2.49
CA MET A 1 -78.93 12.34 -2.01
C MET A 1 -77.82 11.96 -3.00
N ARG A 2 -77.95 12.28 -4.29
CA ARG A 2 -76.94 11.94 -5.34
C ARG A 2 -76.97 13.02 -6.44
N HIS A 3 -76.68 14.30 -6.10
CA HIS A 3 -76.54 15.33 -7.15
C HIS A 3 -75.77 16.59 -6.70
N LYS A 4 -74.74 16.46 -5.79
CA LYS A 4 -73.93 17.64 -5.42
C LYS A 4 -72.42 17.43 -5.42
N ILE A 5 -71.85 16.32 -5.97
CA ILE A 5 -70.44 16.05 -6.01
C ILE A 5 -69.82 16.27 -7.40
N SER A 6 -70.62 16.50 -8.44
CA SER A 6 -70.05 16.58 -9.80
C SER A 6 -69.64 17.95 -10.31
N ARG A 7 -69.75 19.03 -9.50
CA ARG A 7 -69.41 20.39 -9.98
C ARG A 7 -68.12 20.99 -9.38
N VAL A 8 -67.48 20.31 -8.40
CA VAL A 8 -66.27 20.82 -7.79
C VAL A 8 -65.00 20.23 -8.45
N LEU A 9 -65.11 19.08 -9.14
CA LEU A 9 -63.96 18.46 -9.79
C LEU A 9 -63.59 19.06 -11.16
N THR A 10 -64.45 19.85 -11.79
CA THR A 10 -64.20 20.39 -13.14
C THR A 10 -63.51 21.74 -13.17
N VAL A 11 -63.36 22.42 -12.02
CA VAL A 11 -62.69 23.73 -11.96
C VAL A 11 -61.25 23.63 -11.41
N MET A 12 -60.88 22.54 -10.74
CA MET A 12 -59.52 22.36 -10.23
C MET A 12 -58.52 21.73 -11.22
N LEU A 13 -58.97 21.06 -12.28
CA LEU A 13 -58.10 20.42 -13.24
C LEU A 13 -57.31 21.39 -14.14
N PRO A 14 -57.84 22.53 -14.61
CA PRO A 14 -57.06 23.47 -15.39
C PRO A 14 -56.06 24.28 -14.55
N LEU A 15 -56.29 24.45 -13.22
CA LEU A 15 -55.36 25.20 -12.36
C LEU A 15 -54.12 24.37 -12.00
N LEU A 16 -54.22 23.06 -11.84
CA LEU A 16 -53.11 22.16 -11.60
C LEU A 16 -52.23 21.97 -12.86
N LEU A 17 -52.81 22.02 -14.07
CA LEU A 17 -52.04 21.92 -15.32
C LEU A 17 -51.23 23.21 -15.60
N VAL A 18 -51.71 24.39 -15.20
CA VAL A 18 -51.02 25.66 -15.36
C VAL A 18 -49.87 25.79 -14.34
N ILE A 19 -50.02 25.26 -13.13
CA ILE A 19 -48.93 25.24 -12.13
C ILE A 19 -47.83 24.25 -12.53
N PHE A 20 -48.19 23.10 -13.17
CA PHE A 20 -47.21 22.11 -13.62
C PHE A 20 -46.41 22.59 -14.85
N VAL A 21 -47.00 23.40 -15.73
CA VAL A 21 -46.31 23.99 -16.88
C VAL A 21 -45.39 25.15 -16.45
N LEU A 22 -45.76 25.93 -15.41
CA LEU A 22 -44.94 27.01 -14.88
C LEU A 22 -43.73 26.53 -14.05
N VAL A 23 -43.79 25.32 -13.46
CA VAL A 23 -42.63 24.69 -12.76
C VAL A 23 -41.63 24.06 -13.73
N LEU A 24 -42.08 23.67 -14.95
CA LEU A 24 -41.20 23.10 -15.97
C LEU A 24 -40.42 24.13 -16.82
N THR A 25 -40.80 25.41 -16.76
CA THR A 25 -40.10 26.48 -17.50
C THR A 25 -39.13 27.29 -16.66
N GLY A 26 -39.03 27.00 -15.38
CA GLY A 26 -38.19 27.77 -14.42
C GLY A 26 -36.90 27.11 -13.94
N LEU A 27 -36.50 25.96 -14.47
CA LEU A 27 -35.18 25.44 -14.22
C LEU A 27 -34.21 26.13 -15.20
N PRO A 28 -33.23 26.88 -14.70
CA PRO A 28 -32.16 27.35 -15.57
C PRO A 28 -31.51 26.10 -16.17
N ARG A 29 -31.61 25.91 -17.46
CA ARG A 29 -30.67 25.12 -18.23
C ARG A 29 -29.32 25.85 -18.04
N ASN A 30 -28.58 25.51 -17.00
CA ASN A 30 -27.17 25.78 -16.97
C ASN A 30 -26.57 25.04 -18.18
N GLY A 31 -26.53 25.70 -19.32
CA GLY A 31 -25.56 25.35 -20.33
C GLY A 31 -24.22 25.39 -19.61
N ASN A 32 -23.55 24.24 -19.52
CA ASN A 32 -22.17 24.15 -19.09
C ASN A 32 -21.35 25.08 -20.01
N GLN A 33 -21.25 26.35 -19.64
CA GLN A 33 -20.22 27.20 -20.16
C GLN A 33 -18.93 26.62 -19.58
N ALA A 34 -18.09 26.03 -20.43
CA ALA A 34 -16.83 25.46 -20.00
C ALA A 34 -16.10 26.51 -19.16
N SER A 35 -15.71 26.14 -17.93
CA SER A 35 -14.92 27.00 -17.06
C SER A 35 -13.67 27.43 -17.83
N LYS A 36 -13.36 28.71 -17.86
CA LYS A 36 -12.14 29.25 -18.46
C LYS A 36 -11.05 29.49 -17.43
N LEU A 37 -11.31 29.14 -16.16
CA LEU A 37 -10.31 29.14 -15.12
C LEU A 37 -9.22 28.11 -15.46
N GLN A 38 -7.97 28.50 -15.30
CA GLN A 38 -6.80 27.65 -15.48
C GLN A 38 -5.81 27.85 -14.33
N PHE A 39 -5.06 26.81 -14.02
CA PHE A 39 -3.85 26.93 -13.20
C PHE A 39 -2.64 26.68 -14.09
N GLY A 40 -1.76 27.69 -14.18
CA GLY A 40 -0.50 27.61 -14.93
C GLY A 40 0.65 27.37 -13.97
N ILE A 41 1.30 26.22 -14.06
CA ILE A 41 2.35 25.80 -13.13
C ILE A 41 3.68 25.73 -13.88
N SER A 42 4.71 26.43 -13.38
CA SER A 42 6.05 26.44 -13.99
C SER A 42 7.14 26.36 -12.91
N PHE A 43 8.36 26.11 -13.30
CA PHE A 43 9.54 26.23 -12.45
C PHE A 43 10.59 27.10 -13.13
N PRO A 44 11.33 27.96 -12.40
CA PRO A 44 12.36 28.81 -12.98
C PRO A 44 13.69 28.05 -13.17
N GLU A 45 14.48 28.50 -14.13
CA GLU A 45 15.81 27.95 -14.45
C GLU A 45 16.74 27.84 -13.22
N LYS A 46 16.64 28.80 -12.29
CA LYS A 46 17.42 28.78 -11.04
C LYS A 46 17.14 27.57 -10.12
N ILE A 47 15.99 26.90 -10.28
CA ILE A 47 15.60 25.72 -9.51
C ILE A 47 16.04 24.44 -10.23
N ASN A 48 15.87 24.40 -11.56
CA ASN A 48 16.33 23.31 -12.42
C ASN A 48 16.57 23.84 -13.83
N GLN A 49 17.67 23.44 -14.45
CA GLN A 49 18.06 23.90 -15.80
C GLN A 49 17.62 22.94 -16.91
N GLU A 50 17.37 21.69 -16.55
CA GLU A 50 16.98 20.63 -17.49
C GLU A 50 15.46 20.59 -17.66
N ALA A 51 15.03 20.12 -18.85
CA ALA A 51 13.65 19.74 -19.05
C ALA A 51 13.29 18.52 -18.20
N LEU A 52 12.08 18.46 -17.65
CA LEU A 52 11.65 17.44 -16.71
C LEU A 52 10.45 16.67 -17.22
N ASP A 53 10.49 15.35 -16.99
CA ASP A 53 9.35 14.45 -17.12
C ASP A 53 8.73 14.20 -15.74
N GLY A 54 7.43 13.96 -15.68
CA GLY A 54 6.81 13.62 -14.40
C GLY A 54 5.31 13.82 -14.34
N ARG A 55 4.81 13.78 -13.12
CA ARG A 55 3.41 14.07 -12.78
C ARG A 55 3.31 15.42 -12.10
N MET A 56 2.68 16.40 -12.78
CA MET A 56 2.36 17.70 -12.19
C MET A 56 1.08 17.58 -11.39
N LEU A 57 1.15 17.85 -10.09
CA LEU A 57 0.04 17.76 -9.14
C LEU A 57 -0.31 19.15 -8.61
N LEU A 58 -1.60 19.47 -8.61
CA LEU A 58 -2.18 20.67 -8.00
C LEU A 58 -3.04 20.26 -6.82
N MET A 59 -2.73 20.72 -5.61
CA MET A 59 -3.51 20.50 -4.41
C MET A 59 -4.19 21.80 -3.98
N ILE A 60 -5.48 21.70 -3.63
CA ILE A 60 -6.32 22.84 -3.22
C ILE A 60 -7.00 22.48 -1.90
N SER A 61 -6.79 23.31 -0.85
CA SER A 61 -7.25 23.03 0.50
C SER A 61 -7.97 24.21 1.12
N THR A 62 -8.99 23.92 1.92
CA THR A 62 -9.64 24.90 2.81
C THR A 62 -8.87 25.09 4.11
N ASP A 63 -7.96 24.16 4.47
CA ASP A 63 -7.17 24.20 5.69
C ASP A 63 -5.73 24.68 5.42
N GLY A 64 -5.35 25.81 6.05
CA GLY A 64 -4.00 26.38 5.98
C GLY A 64 -3.08 25.98 7.13
N THR A 65 -3.49 25.09 8.03
CA THR A 65 -2.67 24.68 9.19
C THR A 65 -1.54 23.72 8.80
N ARG A 66 -1.67 23.02 7.65
CA ARG A 66 -0.69 22.11 7.06
C ARG A 66 -0.52 22.43 5.58
N GLU A 67 0.63 22.05 5.01
CA GLU A 67 0.81 22.12 3.56
C GLU A 67 -0.20 21.21 2.83
N PRO A 68 -0.88 21.68 1.76
CA PRO A 68 -1.87 20.90 1.01
C PRO A 68 -1.38 19.52 0.56
N ARG A 69 -0.10 19.38 0.20
CA ARG A 69 0.50 18.08 -0.20
C ARG A 69 0.48 17.00 0.90
N TYR A 70 0.18 17.35 2.13
CA TYR A 70 0.03 16.41 3.25
C TYR A 70 -1.43 16.20 3.69
N GLN A 71 -2.39 16.67 2.90
CA GLN A 71 -3.81 16.62 3.22
C GLN A 71 -4.62 15.75 2.24
N ILE A 72 -3.94 14.98 1.41
CA ILE A 72 -4.58 14.07 0.44
C ILE A 72 -4.69 12.67 1.04
N SER A 73 -5.90 12.12 1.07
CA SER A 73 -6.22 10.81 1.62
C SER A 73 -7.37 10.16 0.84
N ASP A 74 -7.77 8.94 1.20
CA ASP A 74 -8.94 8.24 0.65
C ASP A 74 -10.22 8.55 1.43
N GLY A 75 -10.08 9.16 2.60
CA GLY A 75 -11.21 9.40 3.50
C GLY A 75 -12.02 10.63 3.12
N PRO A 76 -13.16 10.82 3.79
CA PRO A 76 -14.07 11.92 3.51
C PRO A 76 -13.49 13.31 3.83
N ASP A 77 -12.41 13.38 4.63
CA ASP A 77 -11.74 14.65 5.00
C ASP A 77 -10.64 15.06 4.00
N THR A 78 -10.50 14.34 2.87
CA THR A 78 -9.48 14.65 1.87
C THR A 78 -9.68 16.04 1.26
N GLN A 79 -8.58 16.69 0.92
CA GLN A 79 -8.58 17.90 0.14
C GLN A 79 -8.49 17.62 -1.36
N LEU A 80 -8.68 18.65 -2.20
CA LEU A 80 -8.74 18.48 -3.65
C LEU A 80 -7.35 18.26 -4.24
N ILE A 81 -7.27 17.36 -5.23
CA ILE A 81 -6.06 17.15 -6.02
C ILE A 81 -6.41 16.95 -7.50
N PHE A 82 -5.58 17.53 -8.39
CA PHE A 82 -5.65 17.40 -9.84
C PHE A 82 -4.27 17.06 -10.37
N GLY A 83 -4.19 16.28 -11.44
CA GLY A 83 -2.88 15.85 -11.94
C GLY A 83 -2.84 15.67 -13.45
N ILE A 84 -1.71 16.07 -14.06
CA ILE A 84 -1.40 15.82 -15.48
C ILE A 84 0.02 15.27 -15.62
N ASP A 85 0.25 14.43 -16.62
CA ASP A 85 1.61 14.05 -17.00
C ASP A 85 2.25 15.19 -17.80
N VAL A 86 3.53 15.43 -17.55
CA VAL A 86 4.37 16.34 -18.33
C VAL A 86 5.54 15.59 -18.92
N ASP A 87 5.88 15.90 -20.16
CA ASP A 87 6.97 15.28 -20.92
C ASP A 87 7.85 16.38 -21.51
N GLY A 88 9.10 16.45 -21.04
CA GLY A 88 10.06 17.46 -21.45
C GLY A 88 9.66 18.90 -21.08
N LEU A 89 9.00 19.13 -19.95
CA LEU A 89 8.65 20.48 -19.48
C LEU A 89 9.92 21.28 -19.21
N LYS A 90 10.14 22.34 -19.97
CA LYS A 90 11.32 23.21 -19.83
C LYS A 90 11.13 24.23 -18.70
N PRO A 91 12.24 24.81 -18.17
CA PRO A 91 12.16 25.96 -17.28
C PRO A 91 11.31 27.08 -17.92
N ASP A 92 10.49 27.72 -17.10
CA ASP A 92 9.54 28.80 -17.42
C ASP A 92 8.38 28.42 -18.35
N ASP A 93 8.37 27.22 -18.97
CA ASP A 93 7.20 26.67 -19.63
C ASP A 93 6.09 26.34 -18.61
N MET A 94 4.84 26.50 -19.02
CA MET A 94 3.69 26.27 -18.14
C MET A 94 2.98 24.94 -18.44
N ALA A 95 2.86 24.09 -17.43
CA ALA A 95 1.89 23.01 -17.39
C ALA A 95 0.51 23.59 -17.02
N ILE A 96 -0.50 23.34 -17.84
CA ILE A 96 -1.84 23.91 -17.66
C ILE A 96 -2.79 22.85 -17.09
N ILE A 97 -3.41 23.17 -15.96
CA ILE A 97 -4.53 22.42 -15.40
C ILE A 97 -5.80 23.23 -15.62
N ASP A 98 -6.69 22.73 -16.45
CA ASP A 98 -7.97 23.32 -16.80
C ASP A 98 -9.15 22.39 -16.47
N SER A 99 -10.36 22.74 -16.89
CA SER A 99 -11.58 21.98 -16.60
C SER A 99 -11.64 20.57 -17.23
N THR A 100 -10.72 20.22 -18.11
CA THR A 100 -10.62 18.90 -18.72
C THR A 100 -9.75 17.93 -17.92
N VAL A 101 -8.95 18.45 -16.98
CA VAL A 101 -8.05 17.65 -16.14
C VAL A 101 -8.84 16.95 -15.05
N PHE A 102 -8.69 15.62 -14.99
CA PHE A 102 -9.33 14.80 -13.98
C PHE A 102 -8.74 15.06 -12.59
N GLY A 103 -9.63 15.17 -11.60
CA GLY A 103 -9.29 15.40 -10.21
C GLY A 103 -10.00 14.48 -9.24
N TYR A 104 -9.67 14.63 -7.95
CA TYR A 104 -10.27 13.90 -6.83
C TYR A 104 -10.36 14.81 -5.58
N PRO A 105 -11.42 14.76 -4.76
CA PRO A 105 -12.69 14.06 -4.99
C PRO A 105 -13.60 14.74 -6.02
N LEU A 106 -13.36 15.99 -6.37
CA LEU A 106 -14.04 16.67 -7.48
C LEU A 106 -13.39 16.27 -8.80
N LYS A 107 -14.20 15.95 -9.81
CA LYS A 107 -13.71 15.45 -11.10
C LYS A 107 -13.11 16.53 -12.00
N SER A 108 -13.44 17.80 -11.75
CA SER A 108 -12.96 18.94 -12.52
C SER A 108 -12.78 20.17 -11.65
N ILE A 109 -11.81 21.03 -11.99
CA ILE A 109 -11.68 22.37 -11.38
C ILE A 109 -12.90 23.25 -11.60
N ALA A 110 -13.73 22.93 -12.61
CA ALA A 110 -15.01 23.63 -12.86
C ALA A 110 -16.06 23.40 -11.75
N GLU A 111 -15.91 22.37 -10.95
CA GLU A 111 -16.81 21.99 -9.87
C GLU A 111 -16.43 22.63 -8.52
N ILE A 112 -15.27 23.30 -8.45
CA ILE A 112 -14.79 23.93 -7.21
C ILE A 112 -15.75 25.08 -6.82
N PRO A 113 -16.32 25.07 -5.61
CA PRO A 113 -17.12 26.20 -5.14
C PRO A 113 -16.30 27.49 -5.12
N PRO A 114 -16.85 28.66 -5.54
CA PRO A 114 -16.13 29.92 -5.41
C PRO A 114 -15.75 30.19 -3.95
N GLY A 115 -14.49 30.56 -3.73
CA GLY A 115 -13.99 30.79 -2.37
C GLY A 115 -12.48 30.99 -2.28
N ASP A 116 -12.01 31.17 -1.05
CA ASP A 116 -10.60 31.34 -0.72
C ASP A 116 -9.98 29.99 -0.34
N TYR A 117 -8.92 29.59 -1.02
CA TYR A 117 -8.26 28.30 -0.83
C TYR A 117 -6.74 28.46 -0.70
N TRP A 118 -6.13 27.55 0.01
CA TRP A 118 -4.69 27.33 -0.01
C TRP A 118 -4.36 26.40 -1.17
N VAL A 119 -3.53 26.89 -2.11
CA VAL A 119 -3.10 26.12 -3.26
C VAL A 119 -1.61 25.81 -3.19
N GLN A 120 -1.24 24.62 -3.60
CA GLN A 120 0.13 24.16 -3.71
C GLN A 120 0.28 23.25 -4.93
N ALA A 121 1.41 23.34 -5.63
CA ALA A 121 1.75 22.44 -6.73
C ALA A 121 3.03 21.66 -6.41
N LEU A 122 3.13 20.45 -7.00
CA LEU A 122 4.29 19.59 -6.91
C LEU A 122 4.51 18.88 -8.24
N LEU A 123 5.76 18.80 -8.69
CA LEU A 123 6.19 17.96 -9.81
C LEU A 123 6.87 16.70 -9.23
N HIS A 124 6.19 15.56 -9.37
CA HIS A 124 6.75 14.24 -9.10
C HIS A 124 7.56 13.81 -10.31
N ILE A 125 8.88 13.90 -10.19
CA ILE A 125 9.80 13.74 -11.32
C ILE A 125 9.95 12.27 -11.68
N TYR A 126 9.87 11.95 -12.97
CA TYR A 126 10.16 10.64 -13.53
C TYR A 126 11.53 10.62 -14.19
N GLU A 127 12.17 9.46 -14.14
CA GLU A 127 13.41 9.15 -14.85
C GLU A 127 13.14 8.09 -15.91
N THR A 128 13.97 8.06 -16.95
CA THR A 128 13.87 7.06 -18.01
C THR A 128 14.61 5.78 -17.61
N PHE A 129 13.94 4.66 -17.78
CA PHE A 129 14.48 3.31 -17.58
C PHE A 129 14.48 2.55 -18.90
N HIS A 130 15.60 1.91 -19.22
CA HIS A 130 15.79 1.05 -20.37
C HIS A 130 15.82 -0.40 -19.87
N ARG A 131 14.67 -1.06 -19.84
CA ARG A 131 14.56 -2.41 -19.30
C ARG A 131 15.16 -3.45 -20.23
N SER A 132 15.60 -4.58 -19.65
CA SER A 132 16.20 -5.69 -20.40
C SER A 132 15.25 -6.38 -21.40
N ASP A 133 13.93 -6.22 -21.22
CA ASP A 133 12.89 -6.69 -22.16
C ASP A 133 12.73 -5.77 -23.38
N GLY A 134 13.52 -4.72 -23.50
CA GLY A 134 13.52 -3.76 -24.61
C GLY A 134 12.58 -2.57 -24.45
N HIS A 135 11.75 -2.54 -23.42
CA HIS A 135 10.86 -1.40 -23.17
C HIS A 135 11.60 -0.21 -22.54
N VAL A 136 11.15 0.99 -22.91
CA VAL A 136 11.62 2.25 -22.33
C VAL A 136 10.45 2.90 -21.61
N VAL A 137 10.59 3.06 -20.30
CA VAL A 137 9.52 3.58 -19.44
C VAL A 137 9.99 4.77 -18.60
N LYS A 138 9.07 5.67 -18.25
CA LYS A 138 9.33 6.83 -17.40
C LYS A 138 8.65 6.64 -16.05
N LEU A 139 9.43 6.53 -14.99
CA LEU A 139 8.99 6.16 -13.65
C LEU A 139 9.74 6.98 -12.59
N PRO A 140 9.17 7.19 -11.39
CA PRO A 140 9.89 7.79 -10.29
C PRO A 140 10.97 6.84 -9.75
N MET A 141 12.20 7.32 -9.61
CA MET A 141 13.28 6.56 -8.97
C MET A 141 13.23 6.75 -7.46
N ASP A 142 13.18 5.65 -6.70
CA ASP A 142 13.34 5.72 -5.24
C ASP A 142 14.73 6.27 -4.88
N ARG A 143 14.78 7.26 -3.99
CA ARG A 143 15.99 7.89 -3.47
C ARG A 143 16.10 7.76 -1.95
N GLY A 144 15.41 6.76 -1.33
CA GLY A 144 15.35 6.46 0.09
C GLY A 144 14.07 6.93 0.79
N GLU A 145 13.07 7.39 0.02
CA GLU A 145 11.78 7.83 0.56
C GLU A 145 10.72 6.71 0.58
N GLY A 146 10.97 5.57 -0.05
CA GLY A 146 9.99 4.51 -0.23
C GLY A 146 8.82 4.99 -1.08
N GLN A 147 9.07 5.57 -2.26
CA GLN A 147 8.10 6.07 -3.24
C GLN A 147 7.01 7.02 -2.70
N ARG A 148 7.34 7.82 -1.69
CA ARG A 148 6.43 8.84 -1.17
C ARG A 148 6.49 10.10 -2.02
N TRP A 149 5.63 10.22 -3.02
CA TRP A 149 5.60 11.30 -4.01
C TRP A 149 5.73 12.71 -3.41
N ASN A 150 5.11 12.97 -2.24
CA ASN A 150 5.12 14.27 -1.57
C ASN A 150 6.42 14.59 -0.83
N ARG A 151 7.33 13.62 -0.69
CA ARG A 151 8.64 13.75 0.02
C ARG A 151 9.83 13.31 -0.81
N ALA A 152 9.60 12.72 -2.00
CA ALA A 152 10.67 12.18 -2.82
C ALA A 152 11.76 13.23 -3.09
N PRO A 153 13.04 12.93 -2.76
CA PRO A 153 14.14 13.86 -2.96
C PRO A 153 14.25 14.32 -4.40
N GLY A 154 14.46 15.62 -4.57
CA GLY A 154 14.58 16.22 -5.91
C GLY A 154 13.25 16.70 -6.51
N ASN A 155 12.09 16.20 -6.06
CA ASN A 155 10.81 16.71 -6.53
C ASN A 155 10.69 18.20 -6.26
N LEU A 156 10.14 18.92 -7.25
CA LEU A 156 9.92 20.36 -7.15
C LEU A 156 8.53 20.63 -6.56
N TYR A 157 8.42 21.64 -5.70
CA TYR A 157 7.13 22.03 -5.14
C TYR A 157 7.06 23.54 -4.89
N SER A 158 5.83 24.04 -4.77
CA SER A 158 5.62 25.46 -4.49
C SER A 158 5.41 25.73 -3.01
N THR A 159 5.73 26.95 -2.56
CA THR A 159 5.21 27.48 -1.31
C THR A 159 3.68 27.57 -1.42
N PRO A 160 2.91 27.11 -0.39
CA PRO A 160 1.46 27.27 -0.38
C PRO A 160 1.05 28.74 -0.46
N LYS A 161 0.04 29.02 -1.26
CA LYS A 161 -0.51 30.37 -1.44
C LYS A 161 -2.01 30.38 -1.19
N LYS A 162 -2.51 31.40 -0.47
CA LYS A 162 -3.95 31.65 -0.36
C LYS A 162 -4.41 32.44 -1.59
N VAL A 163 -5.38 31.91 -2.33
CA VAL A 163 -5.92 32.50 -3.56
C VAL A 163 -7.45 32.39 -3.56
N HIS A 164 -8.11 33.36 -4.21
CA HIS A 164 -9.53 33.27 -4.51
C HIS A 164 -9.72 32.46 -5.80
N VAL A 165 -10.51 31.40 -5.73
CA VAL A 165 -10.86 30.51 -6.86
C VAL A 165 -12.31 30.75 -7.22
N ASP A 166 -12.60 31.08 -8.47
CA ASP A 166 -13.96 31.24 -9.00
C ASP A 166 -14.02 30.67 -10.43
N PRO A 167 -14.51 29.42 -10.61
CA PRO A 167 -14.57 28.77 -11.92
C PRO A 167 -15.44 29.48 -12.95
N SER A 168 -16.32 30.38 -12.52
CA SER A 168 -17.15 31.18 -13.43
C SER A 168 -16.39 32.32 -14.10
N LYS A 169 -15.19 32.65 -13.60
CA LYS A 169 -14.36 33.73 -14.12
C LYS A 169 -13.24 33.20 -15.00
N ASP A 170 -12.96 33.94 -16.06
CA ASP A 170 -11.81 33.69 -16.95
C ASP A 170 -10.52 34.09 -16.22
N GLY A 171 -9.44 33.33 -16.43
CA GLY A 171 -8.11 33.70 -15.95
C GLY A 171 -7.18 32.54 -15.66
N ILE A 172 -5.90 32.87 -15.49
CA ILE A 172 -4.86 31.92 -15.15
C ILE A 172 -4.30 32.27 -13.77
N ILE A 173 -4.46 31.35 -12.82
CA ILE A 173 -3.78 31.41 -11.53
C ILE A 173 -2.39 30.81 -11.71
N ARG A 174 -1.35 31.65 -11.55
CA ARG A 174 0.04 31.23 -11.76
C ARG A 174 0.66 30.73 -10.46
N ILE A 175 1.27 29.55 -10.53
CA ILE A 175 1.98 28.90 -9.42
C ILE A 175 3.41 28.60 -9.90
N THR A 176 4.39 28.98 -9.07
CA THR A 176 5.80 28.71 -9.35
C THR A 176 6.32 27.67 -8.37
N LEU A 177 6.91 26.59 -8.88
CA LEU A 177 7.63 25.62 -8.07
C LEU A 177 8.97 26.25 -7.66
N ASP A 178 9.04 26.75 -6.44
CA ASP A 178 10.16 27.56 -5.92
C ASP A 178 11.05 26.80 -4.93
N LYS A 179 10.73 25.52 -4.68
CA LYS A 179 11.44 24.65 -3.74
C LYS A 179 11.72 23.28 -4.33
N LYS A 180 12.73 22.61 -3.75
CA LYS A 180 13.09 21.23 -4.06
C LYS A 180 13.14 20.41 -2.76
N ASN A 181 12.60 19.20 -2.76
CA ASN A 181 12.71 18.31 -1.61
C ASN A 181 14.20 17.94 -1.37
N PRO A 182 14.68 18.06 -0.13
CA PRO A 182 16.07 17.75 0.20
C PRO A 182 16.35 16.25 0.14
N PRO A 183 17.63 15.85 0.02
CA PRO A 183 18.04 14.47 0.20
C PRO A 183 17.68 13.94 1.58
N ILE A 184 17.38 12.64 1.67
CA ILE A 184 17.12 11.95 2.94
C ILE A 184 18.47 11.54 3.53
N PRO A 185 18.79 11.95 4.76
CA PRO A 185 20.03 11.51 5.41
C PRO A 185 19.99 9.99 5.63
N PRO A 186 21.13 9.29 5.47
CA PRO A 186 21.18 7.86 5.74
C PRO A 186 20.87 7.59 7.23
N PRO A 187 20.18 6.48 7.54
CA PRO A 187 19.91 6.09 8.91
C PRO A 187 21.21 5.77 9.65
N ARG A 188 21.20 5.96 10.97
CA ARG A 188 22.37 5.69 11.82
C ARG A 188 22.25 4.30 12.43
N ASP A 189 23.35 3.56 12.41
CA ASP A 189 23.48 2.31 13.15
C ASP A 189 23.53 2.57 14.66
N THR A 190 22.90 1.67 15.42
CA THR A 190 23.03 1.59 16.89
C THR A 190 23.75 0.30 17.30
N LYS A 191 23.79 -0.02 18.60
CA LYS A 191 24.26 -1.33 19.06
C LYS A 191 23.46 -2.46 18.39
N TYR A 192 22.15 -2.34 18.38
CA TYR A 192 21.23 -3.41 17.93
C TYR A 192 20.78 -3.24 16.49
N ILE A 193 20.55 -2.03 16.01
CA ILE A 193 20.03 -1.78 14.67
C ILE A 193 21.17 -1.49 13.72
N LYS A 194 21.25 -2.26 12.62
CA LYS A 194 22.19 -2.07 11.53
C LYS A 194 21.44 -1.87 10.22
N HIS A 195 22.09 -1.21 9.29
CA HIS A 195 21.53 -1.00 7.95
C HIS A 195 22.48 -1.59 6.91
N VAL A 196 21.92 -2.30 5.95
CA VAL A 196 22.64 -2.83 4.81
C VAL A 196 22.02 -2.37 3.52
N LYS A 197 22.85 -2.12 2.52
CA LYS A 197 22.42 -1.81 1.17
C LYS A 197 23.41 -2.44 0.21
N ILE A 198 22.92 -3.22 -0.74
CA ILE A 198 23.73 -3.85 -1.79
C ILE A 198 23.21 -3.43 -3.15
N GLN A 199 24.08 -3.34 -4.13
CA GLN A 199 23.65 -3.27 -5.52
C GLN A 199 23.26 -4.69 -5.95
N SER A 200 22.00 -4.85 -6.35
CA SER A 200 21.52 -6.11 -6.92
C SER A 200 21.99 -6.24 -8.37
N LYS A 201 22.60 -7.37 -8.70
CA LYS A 201 22.98 -7.69 -10.08
C LYS A 201 21.73 -7.95 -10.93
N LEU A 202 20.81 -8.78 -10.41
CA LEU A 202 19.58 -9.15 -11.10
C LEU A 202 18.71 -7.93 -11.45
N LEU A 203 18.49 -7.05 -10.47
CA LEU A 203 17.68 -5.84 -10.69
C LEU A 203 18.39 -4.81 -11.55
N THR A 204 19.72 -4.68 -11.43
CA THR A 204 20.52 -3.80 -12.27
C THR A 204 20.44 -4.21 -13.75
N GLU A 205 20.50 -5.53 -14.01
CA GLU A 205 20.33 -6.08 -15.36
C GLU A 205 18.92 -5.81 -15.90
N PHE A 206 17.88 -6.08 -15.11
CA PHE A 206 16.50 -5.85 -15.52
C PHE A 206 16.19 -4.38 -15.83
N TRP A 207 16.60 -3.46 -14.94
CA TRP A 207 16.27 -2.03 -15.06
C TRP A 207 17.24 -1.24 -15.94
N GLY A 208 18.34 -1.85 -16.43
CA GLY A 208 19.35 -1.21 -17.26
C GLY A 208 20.14 -0.10 -16.56
N ARG A 209 20.15 -0.08 -15.23
CA ARG A 209 20.85 0.91 -14.38
C ARG A 209 21.10 0.36 -12.98
N PRO A 210 22.06 0.93 -12.22
CA PRO A 210 22.33 0.46 -10.87
C PRO A 210 21.08 0.51 -9.98
N MET A 211 20.62 -0.67 -9.53
CA MET A 211 19.49 -0.83 -8.61
C MET A 211 19.99 -1.47 -7.31
N HIS A 212 19.40 -1.05 -6.19
CA HIS A 212 19.82 -1.46 -4.87
C HIS A 212 18.66 -2.02 -4.06
N ILE A 213 18.96 -3.03 -3.26
CA ILE A 213 18.08 -3.54 -2.20
C ILE A 213 18.82 -3.49 -0.88
N GLY A 214 18.08 -3.46 0.22
CA GLY A 214 18.68 -3.35 1.54
C GLY A 214 17.84 -3.98 2.64
N ALA A 215 18.32 -3.83 3.87
CA ALA A 215 17.56 -4.23 5.04
C ALA A 215 17.94 -3.40 6.28
N CYS A 216 16.95 -3.18 7.14
CA CYS A 216 17.16 -2.83 8.53
C CYS A 216 17.29 -4.12 9.32
N VAL A 217 18.39 -4.30 10.05
CA VAL A 217 18.75 -5.54 10.75
C VAL A 217 18.71 -5.30 12.24
N LEU A 218 17.97 -6.11 12.99
CA LEU A 218 17.97 -6.12 14.45
C LEU A 218 18.83 -7.29 14.95
N LEU A 219 19.90 -6.98 15.67
CA LEU A 219 20.82 -7.95 16.24
C LEU A 219 20.40 -8.36 17.66
N PRO A 220 20.58 -9.64 18.05
CA PRO A 220 20.25 -10.09 19.40
C PRO A 220 21.22 -9.51 20.45
N GLU A 221 20.75 -9.44 21.69
CA GLU A 221 21.63 -9.12 22.82
C GLU A 221 22.77 -10.13 22.90
N GLY A 222 23.99 -9.66 23.20
CA GLY A 222 25.18 -10.51 23.29
C GLY A 222 25.80 -10.87 21.94
N PHE A 223 25.37 -10.22 20.84
CA PHE A 223 25.88 -10.52 19.49
C PHE A 223 27.41 -10.38 19.40
N ASP A 224 27.97 -9.31 19.93
CA ASP A 224 29.42 -9.06 19.86
C ASP A 224 30.22 -9.89 20.89
N GLU A 225 29.59 -10.23 22.01
CA GLU A 225 30.17 -11.03 23.11
C GLU A 225 30.26 -12.52 22.77
N HIS A 226 29.48 -13.01 21.80
CA HIS A 226 29.43 -14.41 21.37
C HIS A 226 29.78 -14.57 19.87
N PRO A 227 31.05 -14.36 19.47
CA PRO A 227 31.47 -14.34 18.06
C PRO A 227 31.28 -15.69 17.32
N GLU A 228 31.23 -16.81 18.07
CA GLU A 228 31.03 -18.15 17.50
C GLU A 228 29.54 -18.50 17.30
N ALA A 229 28.62 -17.73 17.88
CA ALA A 229 27.19 -17.98 17.74
C ALA A 229 26.72 -17.74 16.31
N ARG A 230 25.81 -18.62 15.86
CA ARG A 230 25.11 -18.51 14.57
C ARG A 230 23.61 -18.51 14.79
N TYR A 231 22.92 -17.60 14.13
CA TYR A 231 21.55 -17.25 14.45
C TYR A 231 20.55 -17.70 13.40
N PRO A 232 19.35 -18.14 13.80
CA PRO A 232 18.21 -18.20 12.88
C PRO A 232 17.95 -16.82 12.27
N LEU A 233 17.53 -16.77 11.01
CA LEU A 233 17.14 -15.55 10.31
C LEU A 233 15.63 -15.45 10.21
N VAL A 234 15.10 -14.32 10.63
CA VAL A 234 13.66 -14.04 10.54
C VAL A 234 13.44 -12.80 9.70
N ILE A 235 12.62 -12.92 8.68
CA ILE A 235 12.29 -11.84 7.75
C ILE A 235 10.93 -11.26 8.13
N ASN A 236 10.91 -10.03 8.60
CA ASN A 236 9.69 -9.27 8.82
C ASN A 236 9.38 -8.47 7.55
N HIS A 237 8.44 -8.95 6.79
CA HIS A 237 7.94 -8.33 5.58
C HIS A 237 7.00 -7.14 5.85
N GLY A 238 6.86 -6.25 4.87
CA GLY A 238 5.98 -5.09 4.89
C GLY A 238 6.57 -3.89 4.13
N HIS A 239 5.87 -2.77 4.22
CA HIS A 239 6.27 -1.52 3.58
C HIS A 239 7.66 -1.04 3.96
N PHE A 240 8.24 -0.20 3.12
CA PHE A 240 9.61 0.31 3.23
C PHE A 240 9.93 0.86 4.63
N PRO A 241 10.88 0.25 5.35
CA PRO A 241 11.32 0.72 6.65
C PRO A 241 12.50 1.71 6.51
N TYR A 242 12.37 2.93 7.02
CA TYR A 242 13.52 3.85 7.13
C TYR A 242 14.54 3.38 8.19
N THR A 243 14.03 2.74 9.24
CA THR A 243 14.79 2.10 10.31
C THR A 243 13.96 0.97 10.88
N PHE A 244 14.51 0.22 11.84
CA PHE A 244 13.78 -0.86 12.48
C PHE A 244 12.68 -0.29 13.40
N SER A 245 11.45 -0.20 12.90
CA SER A 245 10.28 0.24 13.65
C SER A 245 9.81 -0.83 14.64
N GLY A 246 9.13 -0.42 15.71
CA GLY A 246 8.66 -1.34 16.76
C GLY A 246 9.72 -1.70 17.79
N PHE A 247 10.89 -1.01 17.79
CA PHE A 247 12.00 -1.21 18.72
C PHE A 247 12.55 0.14 19.17
N ARG A 248 12.55 0.39 20.47
CA ARG A 248 12.97 1.65 21.05
C ARG A 248 13.93 1.43 22.22
N GLU A 249 15.18 1.84 22.07
CA GLU A 249 16.25 1.64 23.09
C GLU A 249 16.11 2.58 24.30
N THR A 250 15.27 3.63 24.22
CA THR A 250 15.08 4.60 25.30
C THR A 250 13.65 4.55 25.86
N PRO A 251 13.43 4.89 27.13
CA PRO A 251 12.08 5.03 27.68
C PRO A 251 11.19 5.95 26.85
N PRO A 252 9.86 5.83 26.94
CA PRO A 252 8.95 6.78 26.32
C PRO A 252 9.29 8.23 26.66
N ASP A 253 9.18 9.11 25.68
CA ASP A 253 9.46 10.53 25.84
C ASP A 253 8.51 11.14 26.89
N PRO A 254 9.00 11.67 28.02
CA PRO A 254 8.17 12.26 29.06
C PRO A 254 7.38 13.49 28.55
N ASP A 255 7.92 14.21 27.58
CA ASP A 255 7.33 15.44 27.02
C ASP A 255 6.48 15.17 25.76
N LEU A 256 6.25 13.91 25.42
CA LEU A 256 5.45 13.52 24.26
C LEU A 256 4.03 14.07 24.37
N LYS A 257 3.65 14.95 23.43
CA LYS A 257 2.27 15.44 23.32
C LYS A 257 1.36 14.31 22.86
N PRO A 258 0.31 13.97 23.66
CA PRO A 258 -0.62 12.92 23.28
C PRO A 258 -1.35 13.25 21.98
N THR A 259 -1.47 12.27 21.08
CA THR A 259 -2.29 12.37 19.88
C THR A 259 -3.48 11.42 19.95
N TYR A 260 -4.58 11.80 19.33
CA TYR A 260 -5.75 10.95 19.21
C TYR A 260 -5.63 10.04 17.99
N SER A 261 -5.89 8.75 18.18
CA SER A 261 -6.07 7.79 17.08
C SER A 261 -7.56 7.69 16.76
N SER A 262 -7.97 8.24 15.63
CA SER A 262 -9.36 8.11 15.15
C SER A 262 -9.71 6.65 14.83
N ARG A 263 -8.75 5.86 14.36
CA ARG A 263 -8.94 4.43 14.06
C ARG A 263 -9.36 3.62 15.28
N PHE A 264 -8.73 3.86 16.45
CA PHE A 264 -8.97 3.07 17.64
C PHE A 264 -9.78 3.80 18.71
N GLY A 265 -10.14 5.06 18.48
CA GLY A 265 -10.82 5.87 19.48
C GLY A 265 -9.98 6.16 20.75
N ILE A 266 -8.64 6.09 20.65
CA ILE A 266 -7.73 6.16 21.80
C ILE A 266 -6.96 7.47 21.80
N HIS A 267 -7.11 8.26 22.89
CA HIS A 267 -6.26 9.42 23.14
C HIS A 267 -4.90 8.99 23.71
N GLY A 268 -3.81 9.58 23.21
CA GLY A 268 -2.45 9.21 23.65
C GLY A 268 -1.93 7.91 23.04
N TYR A 269 -2.50 7.44 21.94
CA TYR A 269 -2.07 6.20 21.30
C TYR A 269 -0.58 6.23 20.88
N ASN A 270 -0.05 7.37 20.49
CA ASN A 270 1.38 7.55 20.20
C ASN A 270 2.29 7.24 21.42
N ARG A 271 1.82 7.47 22.65
CA ARG A 271 2.54 7.07 23.86
C ARG A 271 2.48 5.57 24.07
N ILE A 272 1.33 4.95 23.87
CA ILE A 272 1.17 3.49 23.93
C ILE A 272 2.14 2.80 22.95
N VAL A 273 2.27 3.32 21.73
CA VAL A 273 3.24 2.82 20.75
C VAL A 273 4.67 2.88 21.33
N GLN A 274 5.12 4.03 21.87
CA GLN A 274 6.46 4.13 22.45
C GLN A 274 6.67 3.21 23.67
N GLU A 275 5.64 2.98 24.47
CA GLU A 275 5.69 2.06 25.62
C GLU A 275 5.86 0.60 25.16
N HIS A 276 5.16 0.19 24.11
CA HIS A 276 5.29 -1.14 23.53
C HIS A 276 6.63 -1.35 22.81
N ASP A 277 7.11 -0.36 22.07
CA ASP A 277 8.42 -0.40 21.42
C ASP A 277 9.55 -0.52 22.46
N TYR A 278 9.48 0.22 23.57
CA TYR A 278 10.43 0.13 24.67
C TYR A 278 10.30 -1.18 25.46
N LYS A 279 9.07 -1.68 25.63
CA LYS A 279 8.86 -2.99 26.23
C LYS A 279 9.51 -4.09 25.38
N PHE A 280 9.34 -4.03 24.07
CA PHE A 280 10.02 -4.99 23.18
C PHE A 280 11.55 -4.92 23.31
N TYR A 281 12.14 -3.72 23.37
CA TYR A 281 13.58 -3.59 23.67
C TYR A 281 13.97 -4.29 24.96
N LYS A 282 13.21 -4.13 26.04
CA LYS A 282 13.49 -4.80 27.32
C LYS A 282 13.34 -6.31 27.23
N ASP A 283 12.32 -6.79 26.55
CA ASP A 283 12.12 -8.22 26.31
C ASP A 283 13.29 -8.78 25.48
N TRP A 284 13.66 -8.10 24.38
CA TRP A 284 14.74 -8.47 23.45
C TRP A 284 16.11 -8.56 24.13
N THR A 285 16.40 -7.64 25.03
CA THR A 285 17.65 -7.61 25.78
C THR A 285 17.59 -8.45 27.07
N GLY A 286 16.43 -8.99 27.42
CA GLY A 286 16.25 -9.88 28.56
C GLY A 286 16.91 -11.24 28.38
N PRO A 287 17.08 -12.02 29.46
CA PRO A 287 17.75 -13.32 29.41
C PRO A 287 16.92 -14.40 28.69
N ASP A 288 15.60 -14.27 28.70
CA ASP A 288 14.69 -15.35 28.27
C ASP A 288 14.21 -15.17 26.81
N PHE A 289 14.45 -14.01 26.18
CA PHE A 289 14.01 -13.81 24.80
C PHE A 289 14.95 -14.55 23.83
N PRO A 290 14.42 -15.26 22.82
CA PRO A 290 15.24 -16.03 21.87
C PRO A 290 16.22 -15.15 21.10
N ARG A 291 17.44 -15.65 20.87
CA ARG A 291 18.50 -14.96 20.13
C ARG A 291 18.36 -15.29 18.64
N VAL A 292 17.79 -14.38 17.88
CA VAL A 292 17.62 -14.47 16.42
C VAL A 292 18.07 -13.17 15.78
N VAL A 293 18.37 -13.19 14.49
CA VAL A 293 18.55 -11.98 13.68
C VAL A 293 17.22 -11.71 12.98
N ILE A 294 16.69 -10.48 13.11
CA ILE A 294 15.49 -10.07 12.37
C ILE A 294 15.90 -9.05 11.32
N ILE A 295 15.37 -9.20 10.10
CA ILE A 295 15.50 -8.17 9.06
C ILE A 295 14.14 -7.63 8.63
N LYS A 296 14.10 -6.33 8.30
CA LYS A 296 13.03 -5.70 7.54
C LYS A 296 13.60 -5.30 6.19
N VAL A 297 13.06 -5.84 5.11
CA VAL A 297 13.60 -5.65 3.76
C VAL A 297 13.30 -4.24 3.25
N GLN A 298 14.27 -3.64 2.58
CA GLN A 298 14.14 -2.39 1.84
C GLN A 298 14.21 -2.71 0.35
N HIS A 299 13.06 -2.83 -0.29
CA HIS A 299 12.91 -3.25 -1.68
C HIS A 299 11.99 -2.32 -2.49
N ALA A 300 12.05 -1.02 -2.17
CA ALA A 300 11.38 -0.01 -2.98
C ALA A 300 11.80 -0.11 -4.45
N ASN A 301 10.84 0.07 -5.32
CA ASN A 301 11.00 -0.01 -6.76
C ASN A 301 10.36 1.22 -7.43
N PRO A 302 10.52 1.42 -8.75
CA PRO A 302 9.96 2.60 -9.42
C PRO A 302 8.44 2.74 -9.36
N PHE A 303 7.70 1.71 -8.96
CA PHE A 303 6.24 1.76 -8.82
C PHE A 303 5.78 1.97 -7.38
N TYR A 304 6.53 1.46 -6.39
CA TYR A 304 6.05 1.45 -5.00
C TYR A 304 7.17 1.31 -3.95
N ASP A 305 6.78 1.39 -2.68
CA ASP A 305 7.70 1.30 -1.53
C ASP A 305 8.12 -0.13 -1.18
N ASP A 306 7.50 -1.14 -1.76
CA ASP A 306 7.89 -2.55 -1.71
C ASP A 306 7.63 -3.24 -3.07
N SER A 307 8.09 -4.48 -3.24
CA SER A 307 7.98 -5.25 -4.49
C SER A 307 7.09 -6.49 -4.36
N TYR A 308 6.37 -6.64 -3.24
CA TYR A 308 5.69 -7.88 -2.88
C TYR A 308 6.65 -9.10 -2.75
N ALA A 309 7.96 -8.85 -2.75
CA ALA A 309 9.04 -9.83 -2.58
C ALA A 309 8.98 -11.03 -3.54
N VAL A 310 8.37 -10.87 -4.71
CA VAL A 310 8.25 -11.88 -5.77
C VAL A 310 8.79 -11.37 -7.09
N ASN A 311 9.00 -12.29 -8.04
CA ASN A 311 9.35 -11.93 -9.41
C ASN A 311 8.13 -11.41 -10.16
N SER A 312 8.29 -10.38 -10.99
CA SER A 312 7.22 -9.77 -11.76
C SER A 312 7.73 -9.33 -13.13
N GLU A 313 6.88 -9.42 -14.15
CA GLU A 313 7.24 -8.94 -15.50
C GLU A 313 7.52 -7.44 -15.53
N ASN A 314 6.80 -6.65 -14.71
CA ASN A 314 6.94 -5.20 -14.69
C ASN A 314 8.03 -4.70 -13.74
N LEU A 315 8.25 -5.39 -12.61
CA LEU A 315 9.21 -4.96 -11.57
C LEU A 315 10.56 -5.65 -11.71
N GLY A 316 10.60 -6.82 -12.36
CA GLY A 316 11.79 -7.66 -12.43
C GLY A 316 11.90 -8.68 -11.29
N PRO A 317 13.05 -9.36 -11.17
CA PRO A 317 13.23 -10.52 -10.31
C PRO A 317 13.52 -10.13 -8.83
N TYR A 318 12.60 -9.40 -8.19
CA TYR A 318 12.78 -8.99 -6.78
C TYR A 318 12.77 -10.17 -5.81
N GLY A 319 11.95 -11.20 -6.06
CA GLY A 319 11.93 -12.41 -5.24
C GLY A 319 13.29 -13.11 -5.23
N ASP A 320 13.88 -13.30 -6.41
CA ASP A 320 15.22 -13.89 -6.56
C ASP A 320 16.30 -12.99 -5.99
N ALA A 321 16.22 -11.67 -6.20
CA ALA A 321 17.20 -10.73 -5.68
C ALA A 321 17.21 -10.71 -4.14
N ILE A 322 16.04 -10.77 -3.49
CA ILE A 322 15.94 -10.86 -2.04
C ILE A 322 16.46 -12.21 -1.56
N THR A 323 15.98 -13.32 -2.14
CA THR A 323 16.28 -14.68 -1.67
C THR A 323 17.73 -15.07 -1.94
N TYR A 324 18.29 -14.72 -3.11
CA TYR A 324 19.60 -15.23 -3.55
C TYR A 324 20.73 -14.19 -3.55
N GLU A 325 20.43 -12.89 -3.37
CA GLU A 325 21.48 -11.86 -3.24
C GLU A 325 21.49 -11.23 -1.85
N LEU A 326 20.34 -10.67 -1.37
CA LEU A 326 20.29 -9.95 -0.10
C LEU A 326 20.41 -10.88 1.11
N ILE A 327 19.63 -11.95 1.18
CA ILE A 327 19.61 -12.88 2.31
C ILE A 327 20.99 -13.52 2.52
N PRO A 328 21.67 -14.10 1.51
CA PRO A 328 23.02 -14.63 1.70
C PRO A 328 24.05 -13.59 2.15
N TYR A 329 23.92 -12.34 1.67
CA TYR A 329 24.76 -11.25 2.13
C TYR A 329 24.56 -10.94 3.62
N VAL A 330 23.30 -10.86 4.06
CA VAL A 330 22.92 -10.63 5.47
C VAL A 330 23.41 -11.79 6.34
N GLU A 331 23.17 -13.03 5.95
CA GLU A 331 23.56 -14.24 6.67
C GLU A 331 25.07 -14.31 6.89
N LYS A 332 25.83 -14.05 5.85
CA LYS A 332 27.30 -13.99 5.94
C LYS A 332 27.77 -12.87 6.87
N LYS A 333 27.16 -11.68 6.75
CA LYS A 333 27.58 -10.49 7.52
C LYS A 333 27.21 -10.60 9.00
N PHE A 334 26.08 -11.19 9.32
CA PHE A 334 25.53 -11.25 10.68
C PHE A 334 25.49 -12.67 11.25
N ARG A 335 26.32 -13.56 10.73
CA ARG A 335 26.53 -14.89 11.27
C ARG A 335 25.24 -15.69 11.43
N CYS A 336 24.35 -15.65 10.45
CA CYS A 336 23.18 -16.51 10.46
C CYS A 336 23.55 -17.96 10.10
N LEU A 337 22.63 -18.90 10.37
CA LEU A 337 22.81 -20.33 10.09
C LEU A 337 22.96 -20.62 8.59
N GLY A 338 22.30 -19.82 7.72
CA GLY A 338 22.45 -19.92 6.27
C GLY A 338 21.69 -21.08 5.62
N GLU A 339 20.74 -21.66 6.34
CA GLU A 339 19.99 -22.85 5.95
C GLU A 339 18.50 -22.58 5.91
N GLY A 340 17.77 -23.12 4.91
CA GLY A 340 16.35 -22.90 4.73
C GLY A 340 15.50 -23.28 5.95
N TRP A 341 15.90 -24.35 6.68
CA TRP A 341 15.21 -24.77 7.90
C TRP A 341 15.27 -23.73 9.03
N ALA A 342 16.20 -22.79 8.99
CA ALA A 342 16.42 -21.74 9.98
C ALA A 342 15.97 -20.34 9.51
N ARG A 343 15.28 -20.25 8.35
CA ARG A 343 14.72 -19.01 7.80
C ARG A 343 13.20 -18.99 7.95
N PHE A 344 12.67 -17.89 8.46
CA PHE A 344 11.22 -17.74 8.68
C PHE A 344 10.73 -16.38 8.20
N LEU A 345 9.44 -16.33 7.88
CA LEU A 345 8.77 -15.18 7.31
C LEU A 345 7.60 -14.77 8.20
N TYR A 346 7.40 -13.49 8.41
CA TYR A 346 6.17 -12.97 8.99
C TYR A 346 5.92 -11.52 8.58
N GLY A 347 4.67 -11.11 8.65
CA GLY A 347 4.26 -9.75 8.36
C GLY A 347 2.77 -9.56 8.45
N GLY A 348 2.32 -8.34 8.26
CA GLY A 348 0.90 -7.99 8.24
C GLY A 348 0.53 -7.18 7.00
N SER A 349 -0.71 -7.32 6.51
CA SER A 349 -1.19 -6.64 5.31
C SER A 349 -0.36 -7.06 4.08
N THR A 350 0.22 -6.12 3.36
CA THR A 350 1.22 -6.38 2.32
C THR A 350 2.27 -7.38 2.80
N GLY A 351 2.85 -7.18 3.98
CA GLY A 351 3.84 -8.11 4.53
C GLY A 351 3.27 -9.49 4.88
N GLY A 352 1.97 -9.61 5.13
CA GLY A 352 1.29 -10.89 5.29
C GLY A 352 1.20 -11.64 3.97
N TRP A 353 0.85 -10.95 2.88
CA TRP A 353 0.88 -11.52 1.54
C TRP A 353 2.31 -11.91 1.13
N GLU A 354 3.28 -11.02 1.35
CA GLU A 354 4.70 -11.30 1.07
C GLU A 354 5.18 -12.54 1.80
N ALA A 355 4.90 -12.66 3.11
CA ALA A 355 5.31 -13.83 3.89
C ALA A 355 4.73 -15.13 3.32
N LEU A 356 3.44 -15.14 2.98
CA LEU A 356 2.79 -16.32 2.40
C LEU A 356 3.25 -16.56 0.96
N GLY A 357 3.28 -15.53 0.12
CA GLY A 357 3.68 -15.62 -1.29
C GLY A 357 5.13 -16.13 -1.44
N VAL A 358 6.06 -15.59 -0.66
CA VAL A 358 7.45 -16.05 -0.65
C VAL A 358 7.56 -17.51 -0.16
N GLN A 359 6.79 -17.90 0.88
CA GLN A 359 6.78 -19.28 1.36
C GLN A 359 6.26 -20.25 0.29
N VAL A 360 5.24 -19.85 -0.48
CA VAL A 360 4.66 -20.68 -1.55
C VAL A 360 5.59 -20.76 -2.76
N MET A 361 6.19 -19.64 -3.17
CA MET A 361 7.04 -19.58 -4.38
C MET A 361 8.47 -20.09 -4.15
N TYR A 362 8.96 -20.06 -2.90
CA TYR A 362 10.29 -20.55 -2.49
C TYR A 362 10.18 -21.57 -1.34
N PRO A 363 9.44 -22.67 -1.50
CA PRO A 363 9.05 -23.55 -0.39
C PRO A 363 10.22 -24.28 0.28
N ASP A 364 11.35 -24.44 -0.40
CA ASP A 364 12.55 -25.09 0.12
C ASP A 364 13.50 -24.11 0.83
N GLU A 365 13.36 -22.81 0.56
CA GLU A 365 14.24 -21.76 1.12
C GLU A 365 13.81 -21.28 2.52
N TYR A 366 12.56 -21.55 2.92
CA TYR A 366 11.98 -21.09 4.17
C TYR A 366 11.22 -22.19 4.90
N ASN A 367 11.21 -22.13 6.23
CA ASN A 367 10.62 -23.15 7.09
C ASN A 367 9.30 -22.74 7.78
N GLY A 368 8.70 -21.65 7.37
CA GLY A 368 7.38 -21.25 7.84
C GLY A 368 7.10 -19.77 7.69
N CYS A 369 5.83 -19.46 7.48
CA CYS A 369 5.32 -18.09 7.41
C CYS A 369 4.19 -17.88 8.44
N TYR A 370 4.15 -16.66 9.00
CA TYR A 370 3.10 -16.18 9.90
C TYR A 370 2.50 -14.91 9.27
N ALA A 371 1.45 -15.12 8.48
CA ALA A 371 0.80 -14.09 7.66
C ALA A 371 -0.39 -13.48 8.40
N ALA A 372 -0.26 -12.26 8.90
CA ALA A 372 -1.36 -11.57 9.54
C ALA A 372 -2.12 -10.70 8.54
N CYS A 373 -3.46 -10.84 8.48
CA CYS A 373 -4.34 -10.08 7.58
C CYS A 373 -3.74 -9.86 6.19
N PRO A 374 -3.31 -10.94 5.49
CA PRO A 374 -2.64 -10.79 4.20
C PRO A 374 -3.51 -10.03 3.22
N ASP A 375 -2.90 -9.23 2.36
CA ASP A 375 -3.57 -8.68 1.18
C ASP A 375 -4.23 -9.81 0.38
N PRO A 376 -5.12 -9.54 -0.60
CA PRO A 376 -5.92 -10.60 -1.20
C PRO A 376 -5.10 -11.79 -1.68
N ILE A 377 -5.29 -12.96 -1.06
CA ILE A 377 -4.60 -14.22 -1.36
C ILE A 377 -5.44 -15.18 -2.20
N ASP A 378 -6.69 -14.79 -2.48
CA ASP A 378 -7.64 -15.46 -3.36
C ASP A 378 -8.40 -14.37 -4.13
N PHE A 379 -8.22 -14.33 -5.43
CA PHE A 379 -8.78 -13.24 -6.23
C PHE A 379 -10.26 -13.42 -6.61
N ARG A 380 -10.91 -14.52 -6.17
CA ARG A 380 -12.38 -14.58 -6.09
C ARG A 380 -12.93 -13.60 -5.06
N ALA A 381 -12.06 -13.18 -4.14
CA ALA A 381 -12.30 -12.12 -3.16
C ALA A 381 -11.14 -11.12 -3.15
N TYR A 382 -10.88 -10.48 -4.31
CA TYR A 382 -9.91 -9.38 -4.42
C TYR A 382 -10.48 -8.17 -3.67
N THR A 383 -10.26 -8.12 -2.37
CA THR A 383 -11.05 -7.45 -1.34
C THR A 383 -12.51 -7.94 -1.32
N ILE A 384 -13.41 -7.32 -2.10
CA ILE A 384 -14.81 -7.71 -2.27
C ILE A 384 -15.19 -7.98 -3.74
N VAL A 385 -14.22 -7.98 -4.63
CA VAL A 385 -14.43 -8.17 -6.07
C VAL A 385 -14.00 -9.57 -6.47
N ASN A 386 -14.91 -10.37 -7.05
CA ASN A 386 -14.50 -11.53 -7.80
C ASN A 386 -14.05 -11.07 -9.19
N ILE A 387 -12.74 -10.96 -9.41
CA ILE A 387 -12.22 -10.43 -10.68
C ILE A 387 -12.42 -11.38 -11.86
N TYR A 388 -12.79 -12.64 -11.61
CA TYR A 388 -13.05 -13.65 -12.63
C TYR A 388 -14.48 -13.60 -13.16
N GLU A 389 -15.44 -13.18 -12.33
CA GLU A 389 -16.88 -13.25 -12.65
C GLU A 389 -17.55 -11.89 -12.77
N HIS A 390 -17.06 -10.87 -12.03
CA HIS A 390 -17.69 -9.57 -12.04
C HIS A 390 -17.27 -8.74 -13.25
N GLU A 391 -18.22 -8.02 -13.84
CA GLU A 391 -17.96 -7.12 -14.97
C GLU A 391 -17.36 -5.77 -14.54
N ASN A 392 -17.57 -5.38 -13.27
CA ASN A 392 -17.19 -4.06 -12.79
C ASN A 392 -16.70 -4.10 -11.34
N ALA A 393 -15.56 -3.46 -11.10
CA ALA A 393 -14.92 -3.40 -9.80
C ALA A 393 -15.60 -2.40 -8.84
N TYR A 394 -16.21 -1.33 -9.36
CA TYR A 394 -16.72 -0.23 -8.52
C TYR A 394 -18.16 -0.40 -8.08
N TYR A 395 -18.94 -1.16 -8.84
CA TYR A 395 -20.38 -1.25 -8.64
C TYR A 395 -20.91 -2.68 -8.70
N LEU A 396 -21.86 -2.95 -7.81
CA LEU A 396 -22.74 -4.12 -7.92
C LEU A 396 -23.95 -3.77 -8.78
N LYS A 397 -24.27 -4.64 -9.73
CA LYS A 397 -25.51 -4.57 -10.47
C LYS A 397 -26.65 -5.11 -9.60
N SER A 398 -27.68 -4.31 -9.35
CA SER A 398 -28.90 -4.73 -8.65
C SER A 398 -30.14 -4.44 -9.49
N HIS A 399 -31.30 -4.96 -9.07
CA HIS A 399 -32.57 -4.71 -9.78
C HIS A 399 -32.97 -3.24 -9.82
N PHE A 400 -32.57 -2.46 -8.82
CA PHE A 400 -33.07 -1.10 -8.64
C PHE A 400 -32.02 -0.04 -8.91
N LYS A 401 -30.72 -0.36 -8.74
CA LYS A 401 -29.68 0.64 -8.76
C LYS A 401 -28.28 -0.02 -8.89
N ARG A 402 -27.35 0.70 -9.49
CA ARG A 402 -25.91 0.42 -9.31
C ARG A 402 -25.51 0.79 -7.87
N THR A 403 -25.01 -0.16 -7.10
CA THR A 403 -24.61 0.06 -5.71
C THR A 403 -23.09 0.16 -5.66
N PRO A 404 -22.52 1.28 -5.14
CA PRO A 404 -21.06 1.40 -4.98
C PRO A 404 -20.52 0.28 -4.09
N ARG A 405 -19.36 -0.27 -4.46
CA ARG A 405 -18.67 -1.23 -3.61
C ARG A 405 -17.84 -0.49 -2.56
N PRO A 406 -17.93 -0.87 -1.28
CA PRO A 406 -17.09 -0.30 -0.25
C PRO A 406 -15.63 -0.69 -0.47
N GLY A 407 -14.70 0.22 -0.17
CA GLY A 407 -13.26 -0.01 -0.20
C GLY A 407 -12.66 -0.15 1.19
N HIS A 408 -13.20 0.62 2.14
CA HIS A 408 -12.74 0.61 3.53
C HIS A 408 -13.93 0.71 4.50
N ARG A 409 -13.88 -0.08 5.58
CA ARG A 409 -14.84 -0.06 6.70
C ARG A 409 -14.12 -0.01 8.05
N ASN A 410 -14.80 0.43 9.09
CA ASN A 410 -14.36 0.20 10.47
C ASN A 410 -15.01 -1.08 11.04
N TYR A 411 -14.67 -1.44 12.29
CA TYR A 411 -15.20 -2.65 12.96
C TYR A 411 -16.73 -2.62 13.20
N LEU A 412 -17.36 -1.46 13.08
CA LEU A 412 -18.82 -1.31 13.15
C LEU A 412 -19.49 -1.48 11.77
N GLY A 413 -18.70 -1.62 10.70
CA GLY A 413 -19.17 -1.72 9.34
C GLY A 413 -19.43 -0.38 8.65
N GLU A 414 -19.08 0.76 9.26
CA GLU A 414 -19.21 2.07 8.65
C GLU A 414 -18.18 2.25 7.53
N ILE A 415 -18.66 2.63 6.35
CA ILE A 415 -17.86 2.76 5.13
C ILE A 415 -17.26 4.17 5.08
N SER A 416 -15.95 4.27 4.99
CA SER A 416 -15.23 5.55 4.86
C SER A 416 -14.82 5.89 3.44
N SER A 417 -14.68 4.90 2.56
CA SER A 417 -14.36 5.10 1.13
C SER A 417 -14.88 3.94 0.29
N THR A 418 -15.13 4.22 -0.99
CA THR A 418 -15.49 3.21 -1.99
C THR A 418 -14.26 2.78 -2.79
N LEU A 419 -14.37 1.69 -3.56
CA LEU A 419 -13.31 1.27 -4.49
C LEU A 419 -13.09 2.33 -5.59
N GLU A 420 -14.15 3.01 -6.04
CA GLU A 420 -14.04 4.10 -7.01
C GLU A 420 -13.21 5.25 -6.43
N ASP A 421 -13.46 5.67 -5.19
CA ASP A 421 -12.72 6.76 -4.53
C ASP A 421 -11.23 6.45 -4.45
N MET A 422 -10.87 5.25 -4.00
CA MET A 422 -9.46 4.82 -3.88
C MET A 422 -8.76 4.84 -5.23
N ASN A 423 -9.38 4.25 -6.26
CA ASN A 423 -8.80 4.15 -7.59
C ASN A 423 -8.76 5.50 -8.33
N HIS A 424 -9.76 6.37 -8.15
CA HIS A 424 -9.75 7.70 -8.73
C HIS A 424 -8.67 8.58 -8.11
N ARG A 425 -8.45 8.51 -6.80
CA ARG A 425 -7.32 9.18 -6.16
C ARG A 425 -5.97 8.73 -6.75
N GLU A 426 -5.78 7.42 -6.90
CA GLU A 426 -4.55 6.89 -7.51
C GLU A 426 -4.36 7.35 -8.95
N LEU A 427 -5.44 7.35 -9.75
CA LEU A 427 -5.39 7.82 -11.13
C LEU A 427 -4.95 9.29 -11.25
N VAL A 428 -5.33 10.12 -10.26
CA VAL A 428 -4.86 11.52 -10.21
C VAL A 428 -3.39 11.59 -9.82
N LEU A 429 -2.95 10.78 -8.84
CA LEU A 429 -1.56 10.75 -8.40
C LEU A 429 -0.60 10.25 -9.48
N GLY A 430 -1.03 9.29 -10.31
CA GLY A 430 -0.23 8.76 -11.41
C GLY A 430 -1.04 7.89 -12.36
N THR A 431 -0.82 8.03 -13.65
CA THR A 431 -1.33 7.11 -14.68
C THR A 431 -0.40 5.91 -14.84
N LYS A 432 -0.84 4.82 -15.47
CA LYS A 432 0.01 3.66 -15.83
C LYS A 432 0.69 3.01 -14.60
N SER A 433 -0.04 2.87 -13.50
CA SER A 433 0.43 2.32 -12.21
C SER A 433 1.57 3.12 -11.54
N ARG A 434 1.65 4.44 -11.78
CA ARG A 434 2.71 5.31 -11.25
C ARG A 434 2.28 6.15 -10.04
N SER A 435 1.15 5.84 -9.41
CA SER A 435 0.65 6.60 -8.26
C SER A 435 1.50 6.45 -6.99
N GLY A 436 2.27 5.38 -6.88
CA GLY A 436 2.96 5.00 -5.65
C GLY A 436 1.98 4.60 -4.53
N ALA A 437 0.83 3.98 -4.88
CA ALA A 437 -0.20 3.55 -3.96
C ALA A 437 -0.68 2.11 -4.25
N GLN A 438 -1.50 1.55 -3.36
CA GLN A 438 -1.75 0.12 -3.20
C GLN A 438 -2.37 -0.59 -4.42
N TRP A 439 -3.38 0.01 -5.07
CA TRP A 439 -4.03 -0.60 -6.23
C TRP A 439 -3.12 -0.63 -7.45
N ASP A 440 -2.28 0.37 -7.58
CA ASP A 440 -1.30 0.46 -8.68
C ASP A 440 -0.15 -0.52 -8.50
N ILE A 441 0.32 -0.78 -7.25
CA ILE A 441 1.37 -1.79 -7.06
C ILE A 441 0.85 -3.19 -7.28
N TRP A 442 -0.36 -3.53 -6.83
CA TRP A 442 -0.96 -4.82 -7.15
C TRP A 442 -1.01 -5.04 -8.66
N GLN A 443 -1.47 -4.02 -9.39
CA GLN A 443 -1.46 -4.07 -10.85
C GLN A 443 -0.04 -4.19 -11.43
N ALA A 444 0.93 -3.47 -10.89
CA ALA A 444 2.31 -3.53 -11.37
C ALA A 444 2.97 -4.88 -11.09
N VAL A 445 2.71 -5.49 -9.92
CA VAL A 445 3.26 -6.82 -9.60
C VAL A 445 2.59 -7.92 -10.39
N TYR A 446 1.25 -7.92 -10.43
CA TYR A 446 0.50 -9.09 -10.89
C TYR A 446 0.18 -9.07 -12.38
N SER A 447 0.20 -7.92 -13.06
CA SER A 447 -0.18 -7.82 -14.46
C SER A 447 0.94 -8.19 -15.44
N PRO A 448 0.59 -8.71 -16.63
CA PRO A 448 1.54 -8.79 -17.72
C PRO A 448 1.93 -7.40 -18.21
N VAL A 449 3.07 -7.31 -18.89
CA VAL A 449 3.54 -6.07 -19.53
C VAL A 449 2.66 -5.71 -20.73
N GLY A 450 2.27 -4.44 -20.81
CA GLY A 450 1.59 -3.89 -21.98
C GLY A 450 2.55 -3.55 -23.11
N GLU A 451 2.02 -3.33 -24.31
CA GLU A 451 2.80 -2.94 -25.49
C GLU A 451 3.61 -1.65 -25.30
N ASP A 452 3.15 -0.78 -24.40
CA ASP A 452 3.81 0.49 -24.05
C ASP A 452 4.84 0.33 -22.91
N GLY A 453 5.10 -0.90 -22.45
CA GLY A 453 6.04 -1.24 -21.39
C GLY A 453 5.51 -1.03 -19.96
N TYR A 454 4.27 -0.58 -19.78
CA TYR A 454 3.63 -0.43 -18.49
C TYR A 454 2.69 -1.60 -18.16
N PRO A 455 2.30 -1.79 -16.89
CA PRO A 455 1.38 -2.86 -16.51
C PRO A 455 0.04 -2.76 -17.23
N LYS A 456 -0.46 -3.88 -17.77
CA LYS A 456 -1.83 -3.93 -18.28
C LYS A 456 -2.82 -3.73 -17.13
N PRO A 457 -3.81 -2.83 -17.26
CA PRO A 457 -4.76 -2.58 -16.18
C PRO A 457 -5.69 -3.78 -15.98
N ILE A 458 -5.86 -4.21 -14.71
CA ILE A 458 -6.85 -5.22 -14.32
C ILE A 458 -8.29 -4.70 -14.55
N TRP A 459 -8.47 -3.40 -14.43
CA TRP A 459 -9.70 -2.69 -14.82
C TRP A 459 -9.40 -1.28 -15.28
N ASP A 460 -10.26 -0.76 -16.13
CA ASP A 460 -10.23 0.66 -16.47
C ASP A 460 -10.48 1.51 -15.23
N LYS A 461 -9.50 2.31 -14.81
CA LYS A 461 -9.56 3.09 -13.56
C LYS A 461 -10.63 4.19 -13.56
N MET A 462 -11.11 4.64 -14.73
CA MET A 462 -12.21 5.61 -14.79
C MET A 462 -13.58 4.96 -14.61
N THR A 463 -13.77 3.74 -15.09
CA THR A 463 -15.08 3.10 -15.19
C THR A 463 -15.26 1.88 -14.31
N GLY A 464 -14.15 1.29 -13.84
CA GLY A 464 -14.13 0.03 -13.09
C GLY A 464 -14.38 -1.21 -13.94
N LYS A 465 -14.41 -1.11 -15.29
CA LYS A 465 -14.60 -2.27 -16.17
C LYS A 465 -13.41 -3.22 -16.07
N ILE A 466 -13.67 -4.47 -15.69
CA ILE A 466 -12.64 -5.50 -15.50
C ILE A 466 -12.20 -6.07 -16.84
N ASP A 467 -10.88 -6.32 -16.98
CA ASP A 467 -10.28 -7.08 -18.08
C ASP A 467 -10.04 -8.52 -17.62
N HIS A 468 -10.93 -9.43 -18.03
CA HIS A 468 -10.85 -10.84 -17.65
C HIS A 468 -9.61 -11.56 -18.22
N SER A 469 -9.01 -11.05 -19.29
CA SER A 469 -7.77 -11.63 -19.82
C SER A 469 -6.58 -11.35 -18.88
N VAL A 470 -6.55 -10.18 -18.27
CA VAL A 470 -5.58 -9.83 -17.24
C VAL A 470 -5.87 -10.59 -15.95
N ALA A 471 -7.15 -10.72 -15.56
CA ALA A 471 -7.55 -11.50 -14.39
C ALA A 471 -7.10 -12.96 -14.50
N GLU A 472 -7.19 -13.58 -15.68
CA GLU A 472 -6.72 -14.95 -15.91
C GLU A 472 -5.21 -15.08 -15.73
N TYR A 473 -4.42 -14.10 -16.24
CA TYR A 473 -2.98 -14.04 -15.99
C TYR A 473 -2.65 -13.94 -14.50
N TRP A 474 -3.40 -13.10 -13.75
CA TRP A 474 -3.23 -12.99 -12.31
C TRP A 474 -3.53 -14.31 -11.59
N ARG A 475 -4.58 -15.03 -12.01
CA ARG A 475 -4.95 -16.33 -11.43
C ARG A 475 -3.82 -17.32 -11.52
N GLU A 476 -3.24 -17.47 -12.70
CA GLU A 476 -2.21 -18.47 -12.96
C GLU A 476 -0.89 -18.18 -12.25
N ASN A 477 -0.57 -16.90 -11.98
CA ASN A 477 0.75 -16.50 -11.53
C ASN A 477 0.80 -15.96 -10.08
N TYR A 478 -0.30 -15.41 -9.56
CA TYR A 478 -0.27 -14.68 -8.28
C TYR A 478 -1.45 -14.96 -7.34
N ASP A 479 -2.52 -15.61 -7.76
CA ASP A 479 -3.58 -16.07 -6.87
C ASP A 479 -3.05 -17.25 -6.04
N LEU A 480 -2.63 -16.97 -4.80
CA LEU A 480 -1.96 -17.96 -3.95
C LEU A 480 -2.87 -19.14 -3.61
N SER A 481 -4.17 -18.88 -3.45
CA SER A 481 -5.17 -19.93 -3.22
C SER A 481 -5.28 -20.86 -4.43
N TYR A 482 -5.37 -20.29 -5.63
CA TYR A 482 -5.42 -21.08 -6.87
C TYR A 482 -4.12 -21.88 -7.11
N ILE A 483 -2.95 -21.24 -6.92
CA ILE A 483 -1.64 -21.90 -7.06
C ILE A 483 -1.54 -23.09 -6.10
N LEU A 484 -1.93 -22.92 -4.84
CA LEU A 484 -1.93 -24.00 -3.86
C LEU A 484 -2.89 -25.12 -4.26
N GLN A 485 -4.10 -24.80 -4.74
CA GLN A 485 -5.07 -25.79 -5.19
C GLN A 485 -4.56 -26.58 -6.41
N ARG A 486 -4.01 -25.87 -7.39
CA ARG A 486 -3.47 -26.45 -8.63
C ARG A 486 -2.27 -27.37 -8.37
N ASP A 487 -1.36 -26.94 -7.51
CA ASP A 487 -0.03 -27.54 -7.38
C ASP A 487 0.17 -28.29 -6.04
N TRP A 488 -0.91 -28.56 -5.27
CA TRP A 488 -0.81 -29.16 -3.92
C TRP A 488 -0.07 -30.49 -3.87
N GLU A 489 -0.18 -31.29 -4.91
CA GLU A 489 0.52 -32.58 -5.00
C GLU A 489 2.05 -32.41 -4.85
N THR A 490 2.59 -31.32 -5.38
CA THR A 490 4.04 -31.02 -5.35
C THR A 490 4.42 -30.03 -4.25
N LEU A 491 3.56 -29.06 -3.92
CA LEU A 491 3.81 -28.05 -2.92
C LEU A 491 3.46 -28.54 -1.49
N GLY A 492 2.38 -29.32 -1.34
CA GLY A 492 1.90 -29.78 -0.05
C GLY A 492 2.97 -30.46 0.81
N PRO A 493 3.74 -31.43 0.29
CA PRO A 493 4.83 -32.06 1.03
C PRO A 493 5.90 -31.08 1.53
N LYS A 494 6.14 -29.99 0.81
CA LYS A 494 7.14 -28.95 1.14
C LYS A 494 6.58 -27.90 2.10
N LEU A 495 5.25 -27.69 2.10
CA LEU A 495 4.56 -26.67 2.85
C LEU A 495 3.90 -27.16 4.14
N LYS A 496 3.89 -28.48 4.38
CA LYS A 496 3.28 -29.07 5.57
C LYS A 496 3.78 -28.40 6.86
N GLY A 497 2.84 -27.85 7.64
CA GLY A 497 3.10 -27.15 8.89
C GLY A 497 3.82 -25.81 8.75
N LYS A 498 3.91 -25.24 7.54
CA LYS A 498 4.59 -23.96 7.29
C LYS A 498 3.65 -22.77 7.12
N ILE A 499 2.35 -23.00 6.90
CA ILE A 499 1.36 -21.97 6.61
C ILE A 499 0.59 -21.64 7.89
N HIS A 500 0.71 -20.37 8.35
CA HIS A 500 -0.06 -19.85 9.49
C HIS A 500 -0.63 -18.49 9.09
N ILE A 501 -1.97 -18.35 9.13
CA ILE A 501 -2.70 -17.17 8.68
C ILE A 501 -3.57 -16.65 9.82
N TYR A 502 -3.56 -15.35 10.06
CA TYR A 502 -4.34 -14.66 11.10
C TYR A 502 -5.11 -13.51 10.48
N CYS A 503 -6.40 -13.38 10.74
CA CYS A 503 -7.18 -12.28 10.20
C CYS A 503 -8.27 -11.82 11.18
N GLY A 504 -8.49 -10.52 11.27
CA GLY A 504 -9.68 -10.01 11.93
C GLY A 504 -10.91 -10.25 11.04
N ASP A 505 -12.02 -10.76 11.61
CA ASP A 505 -13.26 -10.99 10.84
C ASP A 505 -13.98 -9.69 10.41
N MET A 506 -13.56 -8.56 11.00
CA MET A 506 -13.95 -7.22 10.58
C MET A 506 -12.80 -6.44 9.94
N ASP A 507 -11.92 -7.14 9.21
CA ASP A 507 -10.81 -6.50 8.50
C ASP A 507 -11.30 -5.27 7.71
N ASN A 508 -10.57 -4.16 7.84
CA ASN A 508 -10.98 -2.86 7.28
C ASN A 508 -11.08 -2.88 5.75
N TYR A 509 -10.29 -3.72 5.07
CA TYR A 509 -10.22 -3.84 3.62
C TYR A 509 -10.88 -5.12 3.09
N TYR A 510 -11.66 -5.81 3.95
CA TYR A 510 -12.36 -7.06 3.60
C TYR A 510 -11.43 -8.24 3.27
N LEU A 511 -10.19 -8.22 3.76
CA LEU A 511 -9.19 -9.26 3.46
C LEU A 511 -9.56 -10.62 4.06
N ASN A 512 -10.36 -10.63 5.11
CA ASN A 512 -10.94 -11.84 5.69
C ASN A 512 -11.71 -12.70 4.67
N ASN A 513 -12.28 -12.10 3.63
CA ASN A 513 -13.02 -12.84 2.61
C ASN A 513 -12.12 -13.82 1.83
N ALA A 514 -10.92 -13.38 1.45
CA ALA A 514 -9.95 -14.24 0.77
C ALA A 514 -9.40 -15.32 1.72
N VAL A 515 -9.27 -15.00 3.02
CA VAL A 515 -8.79 -15.96 4.03
C VAL A 515 -9.81 -17.08 4.23
N TYR A 516 -11.11 -16.80 4.26
CA TYR A 516 -12.15 -17.84 4.34
C TYR A 516 -12.07 -18.84 3.18
N LEU A 517 -11.79 -18.34 1.95
CA LEU A 517 -11.72 -19.19 0.77
C LEU A 517 -10.49 -20.10 0.75
N ILE A 518 -9.33 -19.59 1.19
CA ILE A 518 -8.12 -20.42 1.26
C ILE A 518 -8.18 -21.42 2.42
N GLU A 519 -8.79 -21.06 3.55
CA GLU A 519 -9.00 -21.95 4.68
C GLU A 519 -9.83 -23.17 4.27
N GLU A 520 -10.95 -22.95 3.53
CA GLU A 520 -11.79 -24.04 3.03
C GLU A 520 -10.95 -25.05 2.23
N PHE A 521 -10.03 -24.59 1.41
CA PHE A 521 -9.12 -25.46 0.69
C PHE A 521 -8.11 -26.14 1.63
N LEU A 522 -7.39 -25.39 2.46
CA LEU A 522 -6.34 -25.92 3.33
C LEU A 522 -6.88 -27.02 4.26
N GLU A 523 -8.04 -26.81 4.86
CA GLU A 523 -8.70 -27.78 5.73
C GLU A 523 -9.20 -29.04 4.98
N SER A 524 -9.45 -28.93 3.67
CA SER A 524 -9.82 -30.06 2.82
C SER A 524 -8.65 -30.96 2.40
N THR A 525 -7.41 -30.49 2.58
CA THR A 525 -6.21 -31.21 2.15
C THR A 525 -6.01 -32.49 2.97
N ASN A 526 -5.55 -33.58 2.34
CA ASN A 526 -5.38 -34.88 3.00
C ASN A 526 -4.16 -35.68 2.58
N ASN A 527 -3.44 -35.23 1.55
CA ASN A 527 -2.24 -35.92 1.05
C ASN A 527 -1.17 -34.93 0.55
N PRO A 528 -0.39 -34.31 1.48
CA PRO A 528 -0.59 -34.33 2.94
C PRO A 528 -1.71 -33.37 3.40
N TYR A 529 -2.19 -33.53 4.63
CA TYR A 529 -2.89 -32.48 5.33
C TYR A 529 -1.91 -31.32 5.58
N TYR A 530 -2.36 -30.06 5.43
CA TYR A 530 -1.46 -28.88 5.49
C TYR A 530 -0.79 -28.68 6.86
N ASP A 531 -1.39 -29.17 7.95
CA ASP A 531 -0.84 -29.19 9.32
C ASP A 531 -0.35 -27.80 9.81
N GLY A 532 -1.06 -26.75 9.37
CA GLY A 532 -0.80 -25.35 9.69
C GLY A 532 -1.88 -24.78 10.60
N GLU A 533 -2.15 -23.47 10.47
CA GLU A 533 -3.13 -22.77 11.29
C GLU A 533 -3.78 -21.62 10.50
N VAL A 534 -5.10 -21.52 10.59
CA VAL A 534 -5.86 -20.31 10.23
C VAL A 534 -6.67 -19.90 11.44
N ASP A 535 -6.56 -18.63 11.87
CA ASP A 535 -7.19 -18.14 13.10
C ASP A 535 -7.79 -16.75 12.91
N TYR A 536 -8.94 -16.49 13.55
CA TYR A 536 -9.70 -15.27 13.41
C TYR A 536 -9.90 -14.52 14.73
N GLY A 537 -9.73 -13.20 14.67
CA GLY A 537 -10.07 -12.30 15.76
C GLY A 537 -11.53 -11.85 15.69
N ASP A 538 -12.33 -12.18 16.72
CA ASP A 538 -13.72 -11.73 16.82
C ASP A 538 -13.79 -10.20 16.81
N ARG A 539 -14.45 -9.64 15.79
CA ARG A 539 -14.60 -8.21 15.53
C ARG A 539 -13.27 -7.44 15.48
N ALA A 540 -12.17 -8.14 15.28
CA ALA A 540 -10.87 -7.53 15.11
C ALA A 540 -10.74 -6.91 13.72
N GLU A 541 -10.01 -5.81 13.66
CA GLU A 541 -9.75 -5.04 12.45
C GLU A 541 -8.43 -5.48 11.78
N HIS A 542 -8.10 -4.80 10.72
CA HIS A 542 -6.87 -4.99 9.95
C HIS A 542 -5.60 -5.01 10.83
N CYS A 543 -4.69 -5.92 10.54
CA CYS A 543 -3.45 -6.21 11.26
C CYS A 543 -3.63 -6.92 12.61
N TRP A 544 -4.72 -7.65 12.82
CA TRP A 544 -4.80 -8.61 13.91
C TRP A 544 -3.86 -9.81 13.66
N ASN A 545 -3.18 -10.30 14.72
CA ASN A 545 -2.03 -11.20 14.60
C ASN A 545 -2.14 -12.48 15.43
N GLY A 546 -3.36 -12.92 15.78
CA GLY A 546 -3.58 -14.11 16.58
C GLY A 546 -3.53 -13.87 18.11
N ASP A 547 -3.39 -12.64 18.58
CA ASP A 547 -3.39 -12.35 20.03
C ASP A 547 -4.81 -12.18 20.56
N HIS A 548 -5.40 -13.25 21.07
CA HIS A 548 -6.72 -13.22 21.72
C HIS A 548 -6.73 -12.57 23.10
N CYS A 549 -5.56 -12.26 23.67
CA CYS A 549 -5.45 -11.72 25.02
C CYS A 549 -5.46 -10.19 25.05
N GLN A 550 -5.29 -9.52 23.91
CA GLN A 550 -5.17 -8.08 23.82
C GLN A 550 -6.14 -7.49 22.79
N PRO A 551 -6.67 -6.28 23.03
CA PRO A 551 -7.42 -5.56 22.00
C PRO A 551 -6.56 -5.35 20.73
N ASN A 552 -7.20 -5.27 19.56
CA ASN A 552 -6.51 -5.12 18.28
C ASN A 552 -5.54 -3.92 18.24
N ALA A 553 -5.88 -2.80 18.88
CA ALA A 553 -5.01 -1.64 19.00
C ALA A 553 -3.66 -1.93 19.68
N ILE A 554 -3.61 -2.97 20.51
CA ILE A 554 -2.41 -3.38 21.25
C ILE A 554 -1.76 -4.59 20.58
N SER A 555 -2.55 -5.60 20.17
CA SER A 555 -2.03 -6.84 19.58
C SER A 555 -1.12 -6.54 18.39
N ARG A 556 -1.51 -5.63 17.52
CA ARG A 556 -0.75 -5.21 16.33
C ARG A 556 0.64 -4.62 16.62
N LEU A 557 0.91 -4.20 17.85
CA LEU A 557 2.22 -3.71 18.29
C LEU A 557 3.15 -4.85 18.79
N ARG A 558 2.70 -6.10 18.74
CA ARG A 558 3.34 -7.25 19.41
C ARG A 558 3.71 -8.37 18.46
N TYR A 559 3.88 -8.11 17.17
CA TYR A 559 4.23 -9.14 16.17
C TYR A 559 5.47 -9.95 16.56
N HIS A 560 6.54 -9.27 16.98
CA HIS A 560 7.79 -9.93 17.34
C HIS A 560 7.61 -10.87 18.56
N GLN A 561 6.89 -10.40 19.59
CA GLN A 561 6.61 -11.19 20.79
C GLN A 561 5.67 -12.37 20.51
N MET A 562 4.80 -12.25 19.50
CA MET A 562 3.87 -13.31 19.13
C MET A 562 4.56 -14.39 18.29
N PHE A 563 5.35 -14.00 17.30
CA PHE A 563 5.84 -14.95 16.30
C PHE A 563 7.22 -15.55 16.64
N ILE A 564 8.15 -14.78 17.24
CA ILE A 564 9.51 -15.29 17.49
C ILE A 564 9.54 -16.55 18.38
N PRO A 565 8.78 -16.64 19.49
CA PRO A 565 8.73 -17.87 20.30
C PRO A 565 8.21 -19.07 19.49
N ARG A 566 7.16 -18.89 18.68
CA ARG A 566 6.58 -19.96 17.85
C ARG A 566 7.55 -20.41 16.74
N ILE A 567 8.30 -19.49 16.18
CA ILE A 567 9.39 -19.77 15.22
C ILE A 567 10.44 -20.68 15.88
N VAL A 568 10.86 -20.36 17.11
CA VAL A 568 11.86 -21.14 17.82
C VAL A 568 11.33 -22.56 18.17
N GLU A 569 10.07 -22.69 18.59
CA GLU A 569 9.45 -23.99 18.79
C GLU A 569 9.43 -24.84 17.50
N ARG A 570 9.16 -24.21 16.36
CA ARG A 570 9.20 -24.92 15.08
C ARG A 570 10.61 -25.33 14.69
N ILE A 571 11.62 -24.47 14.90
CA ILE A 571 13.03 -24.83 14.70
C ILE A 571 13.37 -26.10 15.49
N GLU A 572 12.99 -26.16 16.77
CA GLU A 572 13.24 -27.33 17.63
C GLU A 572 12.59 -28.62 17.10
N LYS A 573 11.40 -28.50 16.52
CA LYS A 573 10.64 -29.64 15.99
C LYS A 573 11.14 -30.13 14.64
N THR A 574 11.72 -29.25 13.83
CA THR A 574 11.96 -29.52 12.39
C THR A 574 13.42 -29.44 11.96
N ALA A 575 14.33 -29.03 12.85
CA ALA A 575 15.74 -28.97 12.55
C ALA A 575 16.30 -30.35 12.13
N PRO A 576 17.11 -30.42 11.08
CA PRO A 576 17.68 -31.69 10.64
C PRO A 576 18.68 -32.25 11.67
N PRO A 577 18.96 -33.57 11.65
CA PRO A 577 19.96 -34.17 12.54
C PRO A 577 21.33 -33.49 12.38
N GLY A 578 21.91 -33.10 13.50
CA GLY A 578 23.22 -32.40 13.54
C GLY A 578 23.15 -30.89 13.37
N ALA A 579 21.96 -30.31 13.25
CA ALA A 579 21.77 -28.86 13.21
C ALA A 579 22.30 -28.17 14.48
N ASP A 580 22.83 -26.95 14.31
CA ASP A 580 23.23 -26.10 15.42
C ASP A 580 21.99 -25.50 16.11
N LEU A 581 21.59 -26.11 17.23
CA LEU A 581 20.51 -25.65 18.08
C LEU A 581 21.01 -24.99 19.37
N THR A 582 22.31 -24.81 19.54
CA THR A 582 22.91 -24.45 20.84
C THR A 582 23.72 -23.16 20.81
N SER A 583 24.45 -22.86 19.75
CA SER A 583 25.39 -21.72 19.72
C SER A 583 24.69 -20.37 19.97
N TRP A 584 23.45 -20.19 19.52
CA TRP A 584 22.63 -18.99 19.68
C TRP A 584 21.78 -18.96 20.95
N ARG A 585 21.88 -20.00 21.81
CA ARG A 585 21.07 -20.12 23.07
C ARG A 585 21.89 -19.79 24.32
N TYR A 586 22.87 -18.94 24.17
CA TYR A 586 23.64 -18.48 25.32
C TYR A 586 22.76 -17.64 26.28
N LYS A 587 23.03 -17.78 27.59
CA LYS A 587 22.43 -16.91 28.61
C LYS A 587 23.32 -15.69 28.81
N LYS A 588 22.70 -14.59 29.18
CA LYS A 588 23.39 -13.35 29.49
C LYS A 588 24.24 -13.51 30.74
#